data_e49987a6afd5793acb42f4804ec7b9c9
#
_entry.id   e49987a6afd5793acb42f4804ec7b9c9
#
_cell.length_a   1.000
_cell.length_b   1.000
_cell.length_c   1.000
_cell.angle_alpha   90.00
_cell.angle_beta   90.00
_cell.angle_gamma   90.00
#
_symmetry.space_group_name_H-M   'P 1'
#
loop_
_entity.id
_entity.type
_entity.pdbx_description
1 polymer ?
#
loop_
_entity_poly.entity_id
_entity_poly.type
_entity_poly.pdbx_seq_one_letter_code
_entity_poly.pdbx_strand_id
1 'polypeptide(L)'
;MTYKLKFTDISNKEYKKLNSTIQEQFKKKLKERLENPRVQKDKLSGYSNIYKIKLRSSGFRLAYEVKDEQILVLVLTVAKRENNKVYENLKDRI
;
A
#
# COMPACT_ATOMS: atom_id res chain seq x y z
N MET A 1 -6.69 -17.87 -3.63
CA MET A 1 -7.08 -17.56 -2.25
C MET A 1 -7.05 -16.05 -2.03
N THR A 2 -8.09 -15.50 -1.44
CA THR A 2 -8.20 -14.06 -1.24
C THR A 2 -7.58 -13.65 0.09
N TYR A 3 -6.64 -12.72 0.07
CA TYR A 3 -6.04 -12.19 1.28
C TYR A 3 -6.99 -11.20 1.96
N LYS A 4 -6.85 -11.05 3.27
CA LYS A 4 -7.60 -10.05 4.03
C LYS A 4 -6.88 -8.72 3.94
N LEU A 5 -7.61 -7.63 4.06
CA LEU A 5 -7.05 -6.27 4.00
C LEU A 5 -7.10 -5.64 5.39
N LYS A 6 -5.97 -5.12 5.84
CA LYS A 6 -5.89 -4.33 7.06
C LYS A 6 -5.02 -3.11 6.85
N PHE A 7 -5.28 -2.08 7.65
CA PHE A 7 -4.47 -0.87 7.70
C PHE A 7 -3.88 -0.75 9.10
N THR A 8 -2.65 -0.21 9.19
CA THR A 8 -2.14 0.24 10.49
C THR A 8 -2.93 1.48 10.90
N ASP A 9 -2.88 1.85 12.17
CA ASP A 9 -3.60 3.04 12.65
C ASP A 9 -3.15 4.28 11.89
N ILE A 10 -1.86 4.42 11.66
CA ILE A 10 -1.30 5.58 10.95
C ILE A 10 -1.71 5.58 9.48
N SER A 11 -1.60 4.44 8.80
CA SER A 11 -1.97 4.36 7.39
C SER A 11 -3.46 4.58 7.18
N ASN A 12 -4.28 4.13 8.12
CA ASN A 12 -5.72 4.35 8.07
C ASN A 12 -6.04 5.83 8.12
N LYS A 13 -5.37 6.57 9.00
CA LYS A 13 -5.53 8.03 9.08
C LYS A 13 -5.10 8.71 7.80
N GLU A 14 -3.99 8.28 7.23
CA GLU A 14 -3.51 8.81 5.95
C GLU A 14 -4.52 8.56 4.83
N TYR A 15 -5.06 7.35 4.77
CA TYR A 15 -6.03 6.98 3.76
C TYR A 15 -7.32 7.80 3.87
N LYS A 16 -7.80 8.01 5.08
CA LYS A 16 -9.03 8.77 5.32
C LYS A 16 -8.92 10.24 4.96
N LYS A 17 -7.70 10.78 4.91
CA LYS A 17 -7.47 12.17 4.49
C LYS A 17 -7.54 12.36 2.98
N LEU A 18 -7.51 11.29 2.22
CA LEU A 18 -7.59 11.36 0.75
C LEU A 18 -9.01 11.72 0.35
N ASN A 19 -9.15 12.41 -0.79
CA ASN A 19 -10.50 12.65 -1.32
C ASN A 19 -11.12 11.33 -1.80
N SER A 20 -12.44 11.33 -1.97
CA SER A 20 -13.17 10.10 -2.29
C SER A 20 -12.72 9.45 -3.60
N THR A 21 -12.36 10.24 -4.59
CA THR A 21 -11.90 9.72 -5.88
C THR A 21 -10.62 8.92 -5.72
N ILE A 22 -9.65 9.47 -4.96
CA ILE A 22 -8.38 8.80 -4.72
C ILE A 22 -8.58 7.53 -3.88
N GLN A 23 -9.43 7.60 -2.86
CA GLN A 23 -9.76 6.43 -2.05
C GLN A 23 -10.34 5.30 -2.90
N GLU A 24 -11.26 5.63 -3.80
CA GLU A 24 -11.89 4.64 -4.67
C GLU A 24 -10.86 4.00 -5.63
N GLN A 25 -9.94 4.80 -6.15
CA GLN A 25 -8.89 4.28 -7.03
C GLN A 25 -7.98 3.29 -6.30
N PHE A 26 -7.57 3.61 -5.08
CA PHE A 26 -6.77 2.68 -4.27
C PHE A 26 -7.57 1.44 -3.89
N LYS A 27 -8.82 1.62 -3.52
CA LYS A 27 -9.70 0.52 -3.14
C LYS A 27 -9.83 -0.50 -4.27
N LYS A 28 -10.01 -0.02 -5.48
CA LYS A 28 -10.10 -0.87 -6.66
C LYS A 28 -8.81 -1.67 -6.88
N LYS A 29 -7.66 -0.99 -6.79
CA LYS A 29 -6.37 -1.65 -6.97
C LYS A 29 -6.04 -2.61 -5.83
N LEU A 30 -6.39 -2.25 -4.61
CA LEU A 30 -6.20 -3.14 -3.46
C LEU A 30 -7.02 -4.42 -3.61
N LYS A 31 -8.23 -4.31 -4.13
CA LYS A 31 -9.08 -5.47 -4.37
C LYS A 31 -8.41 -6.47 -5.30
N GLU A 32 -7.75 -5.99 -6.35
CA GLU A 32 -6.98 -6.84 -7.26
C GLU A 32 -5.78 -7.47 -6.54
N ARG A 33 -5.10 -6.70 -5.68
CA ARG A 33 -3.93 -7.18 -4.95
C ARG A 33 -4.29 -8.21 -3.88
N LEU A 34 -5.53 -8.24 -3.39
CA LEU A 34 -5.96 -9.26 -2.45
C LEU A 34 -6.02 -10.64 -3.12
N GLU A 35 -6.24 -10.69 -4.42
CA GLU A 35 -6.22 -11.94 -5.16
C GLU A 35 -4.79 -12.36 -5.55
N ASN A 36 -3.92 -11.38 -5.80
CA ASN A 36 -2.53 -11.64 -6.18
C ASN A 36 -1.62 -10.52 -5.64
N PRO A 37 -1.24 -10.60 -4.35
CA PRO A 37 -0.51 -9.50 -3.73
C PRO A 37 0.97 -9.39 -4.11
N ARG A 38 1.57 -10.46 -4.62
CA ARG A 38 3.01 -10.48 -4.95
C ARG A 38 3.26 -10.12 -6.39
N VAL A 39 3.04 -8.84 -6.71
CA VAL A 39 3.26 -8.29 -8.05
C VAL A 39 4.73 -7.86 -8.16
N GLN A 40 5.55 -8.68 -8.81
CA GLN A 40 7.00 -8.53 -8.82
C GLN A 40 7.49 -7.17 -9.32
N LYS A 41 6.86 -6.62 -10.34
CA LYS A 41 7.25 -5.30 -10.86
C LYS A 41 7.09 -4.18 -9.85
N ASP A 42 6.26 -4.36 -8.85
CA ASP A 42 5.97 -3.36 -7.83
C ASP A 42 6.61 -3.68 -6.48
N LYS A 43 7.44 -4.69 -6.42
CA LYS A 43 8.16 -5.05 -5.20
C LYS A 43 9.19 -3.99 -4.88
N LEU A 44 9.23 -3.56 -3.61
CA LEU A 44 10.19 -2.55 -3.17
C LEU A 44 11.56 -3.18 -2.93
N SER A 45 12.58 -2.49 -3.44
CA SER A 45 13.97 -2.90 -3.27
C SER A 45 14.36 -2.87 -1.80
N GLY A 46 15.05 -3.91 -1.34
CA GLY A 46 15.49 -3.99 0.05
C GLY A 46 14.49 -4.62 1.00
N TYR A 47 13.30 -4.97 0.50
CA TYR A 47 12.26 -5.62 1.31
C TYR A 47 11.78 -6.87 0.59
N SER A 48 11.57 -7.94 1.34
CA SER A 48 11.14 -9.20 0.73
C SER A 48 9.63 -9.31 0.56
N ASN A 49 8.84 -8.57 1.34
CA ASN A 49 7.39 -8.73 1.39
C ASN A 49 6.62 -7.42 1.19
N ILE A 50 7.28 -6.36 0.74
CA ILE A 50 6.64 -5.06 0.61
C ILE A 50 6.51 -4.66 -0.85
N TYR A 51 5.31 -4.23 -1.22
CA TYR A 51 4.95 -3.86 -2.58
C TYR A 51 4.26 -2.50 -2.58
N LYS A 52 4.26 -1.86 -3.73
CA LYS A 52 3.65 -0.53 -3.88
C LYS A 52 2.50 -0.56 -4.87
N ILE A 53 1.61 0.41 -4.71
CA ILE A 53 0.58 0.73 -5.69
C ILE A 53 0.76 2.21 -6.02
N LYS A 54 0.91 2.52 -7.31
CA LYS A 54 1.05 3.90 -7.78
C LYS A 54 -0.23 4.34 -8.46
N LEU A 55 -0.66 5.57 -8.15
CA LEU A 55 -1.70 6.25 -8.90
C LEU A 55 -1.01 7.32 -9.72
N ARG A 56 -0.79 7.05 -11.00
CA ARG A 56 0.01 7.91 -11.87
C ARG A 56 -0.55 9.31 -12.01
N SER A 57 -1.86 9.44 -12.21
CA SER A 57 -2.47 10.74 -12.46
C SER A 57 -2.46 11.65 -11.25
N SER A 58 -2.60 11.11 -10.05
CA SER A 58 -2.65 11.91 -8.81
C SER A 58 -1.32 12.01 -8.10
N GLY A 59 -0.37 11.14 -8.44
CA GLY A 59 0.93 11.11 -7.79
C GLY A 59 0.94 10.45 -6.42
N PHE A 60 -0.15 9.84 -5.99
CA PHE A 60 -0.19 9.12 -4.71
C PHE A 60 0.38 7.73 -4.84
N ARG A 61 0.99 7.26 -3.75
CA ARG A 61 1.53 5.91 -3.63
C ARG A 61 1.08 5.29 -2.32
N LEU A 62 0.92 3.97 -2.35
CA LEU A 62 0.57 3.19 -1.17
C LEU A 62 1.55 2.03 -1.10
N ALA A 63 2.03 1.71 0.10
CA ALA A 63 2.88 0.54 0.32
C ALA A 63 2.18 -0.42 1.26
N TYR A 64 2.26 -1.71 0.94
CA TYR A 64 1.66 -2.75 1.77
C TYR A 64 2.63 -3.90 1.97
N GLU A 65 2.47 -4.61 3.07
CA GLU A 65 3.24 -5.80 3.40
C GLU A 65 2.36 -7.03 3.22
N VAL A 66 2.92 -8.07 2.59
CA VAL A 66 2.23 -9.36 2.44
C VAL A 66 2.63 -10.27 3.59
N LYS A 67 1.66 -10.72 4.35
CA LYS A 67 1.86 -11.66 5.45
C LYS A 67 1.18 -12.98 5.11
N ASP A 68 1.91 -13.87 4.45
CA ASP A 68 1.36 -15.13 3.95
C ASP A 68 0.79 -16.01 5.05
N GLU A 69 1.45 -16.07 6.19
CA GLU A 69 1.00 -16.91 7.31
C GLU A 69 -0.37 -16.49 7.83
N GLN A 70 -0.69 -15.22 7.73
CA GLN A 70 -1.96 -14.66 8.17
C GLN A 70 -2.95 -14.46 7.02
N ILE A 71 -2.51 -14.72 5.80
CA ILE A 71 -3.28 -14.46 4.58
C ILE A 71 -3.73 -12.98 4.60
N LEU A 72 -2.79 -12.09 4.82
CA LEU A 72 -3.06 -10.69 5.13
C LEU A 72 -2.24 -9.75 4.24
N VAL A 73 -2.89 -8.72 3.73
CA VAL A 73 -2.26 -7.56 3.10
C VAL A 73 -2.42 -6.40 4.08
N LEU A 74 -1.29 -5.92 4.61
CA LEU A 74 -1.28 -4.85 5.61
C LEU A 74 -0.76 -3.57 4.98
N VAL A 75 -1.62 -2.54 4.89
CA VAL A 75 -1.23 -1.25 4.35
C VAL A 75 -0.40 -0.51 5.40
N LEU A 76 0.83 -0.15 5.02
CA LEU A 76 1.79 0.48 5.93
C LEU A 76 1.79 1.99 5.82
N THR A 77 1.65 2.53 4.61
CA THR A 77 1.68 3.97 4.40
C THR A 77 0.99 4.35 3.10
N VAL A 78 0.43 5.56 3.09
CA VAL A 78 -0.15 6.18 1.90
C VAL A 78 0.33 7.63 1.88
N ALA A 79 0.97 8.04 0.78
CA ALA A 79 1.50 9.41 0.69
C ALA A 79 1.67 9.82 -0.76
N LYS A 80 1.86 11.12 -0.99
CA LYS A 80 2.21 11.63 -2.30
C LYS A 80 3.63 11.23 -2.63
N ARG A 81 3.91 11.18 -3.92
CA ARG A 81 5.21 10.80 -4.50
C ARG A 81 6.36 11.72 -4.06
N GLU A 82 6.06 12.95 -3.66
CA GLU A 82 7.06 13.97 -3.35
C GLU A 82 8.07 13.53 -2.29
N ASN A 83 9.35 13.82 -2.55
CA ASN A 83 10.47 13.62 -1.61
C ASN A 83 10.60 12.19 -1.08
N ASN A 84 10.14 11.19 -1.86
CA ASN A 84 10.20 9.79 -1.43
C ASN A 84 9.53 9.53 -0.08
N LYS A 85 8.46 10.26 0.19
CA LYS A 85 7.76 10.22 1.48
C LYS A 85 7.36 8.81 1.91
N VAL A 86 6.89 8.00 0.95
CA VAL A 86 6.50 6.62 1.22
C VAL A 86 7.69 5.82 1.73
N TYR A 87 8.85 5.97 1.12
CA TYR A 87 10.05 5.21 1.51
C TYR A 87 10.57 5.64 2.88
N GLU A 88 10.53 6.95 3.17
CA GLU A 88 10.91 7.45 4.49
C GLU A 88 9.96 6.93 5.57
N ASN A 89 8.66 6.95 5.30
CA ASN A 89 7.67 6.43 6.24
C ASN A 89 7.90 4.95 6.53
N LEU A 90 8.27 4.16 5.51
CA LEU A 90 8.53 2.75 5.69
C LEU A 90 9.70 2.50 6.65
N LYS A 91 10.75 3.29 6.56
CA LYS A 91 11.90 3.16 7.46
C LYS A 91 11.50 3.32 8.92
N ASP A 92 10.55 4.21 9.19
CA ASP A 92 10.09 4.48 10.55
C ASP A 92 9.09 3.44 11.06
N ARG A 93 8.45 2.70 10.17
CA ARG A 93 7.32 1.82 10.53
C ARG A 93 7.61 0.33 10.47
N ILE A 94 8.84 -0.02 10.08
CA ILE A 94 9.21 -1.44 9.95
C ILE A 94 10.29 -1.84 10.94
#